data_c83a7d1f6d62d17ea9c95ee5c91cc1cc
#
_entry.id   c83a7d1f6d62d17ea9c95ee5c91cc1cc
#
_cell.length_a   1.000
_cell.length_b   1.000
_cell.length_c   1.000
_cell.angle_alpha   90.00
_cell.angle_beta   90.00
_cell.angle_gamma   90.00
#
_symmetry.space_group_name_H-M   'P 1'
#
loop_
_entity.id
_entity.type
_entity.pdbx_description
1 polymer ?
#
loop_
_entity_poly.entity_id
_entity_poly.type
_entity_poly.pdbx_seq_one_letter_code
_entity_poly.pdbx_strand_id
1 'polypeptide(L)' 'MAKARSHDHAFEISFFESVLGRDPAYIEVVEILGGLYTQHGRIADGLKMDRKLVKLQPANATARYNLACSLALT' A
#
# COMPACT_ATOMS: atom_id res chain seq x y z
N MET A 1 -17.94 -8.46 17.93
CA MET A 1 -17.66 -8.18 16.56
C MET A 1 -16.53 -7.23 16.31
N ALA A 2 -16.29 -6.31 17.23
CA ALA A 2 -15.16 -5.40 17.05
C ALA A 2 -13.84 -6.13 16.93
N LYS A 3 -13.70 -7.27 17.55
CA LYS A 3 -12.48 -8.05 17.44
C LYS A 3 -12.19 -8.56 16.06
N ALA A 4 -13.23 -8.83 15.31
CA ALA A 4 -13.07 -9.35 13.96
C ALA A 4 -12.34 -8.37 13.06
N ARG A 5 -12.40 -7.09 13.37
CA ARG A 5 -11.76 -6.10 12.55
C ARG A 5 -10.26 -6.18 12.54
N SER A 6 -9.65 -6.51 13.67
CA SER A 6 -8.21 -6.64 13.73
C SER A 6 -7.73 -7.77 12.85
N HIS A 7 -8.49 -8.85 12.84
CA HIS A 7 -8.16 -9.96 11.97
C HIS A 7 -8.40 -9.62 10.51
N ASP A 8 -9.45 -8.82 10.26
CA ASP A 8 -9.79 -8.45 8.91
C ASP A 8 -8.68 -7.67 8.24
N HIS A 9 -7.97 -6.81 8.96
CA HIS A 9 -6.87 -6.05 8.39
C HIS A 9 -5.73 -6.95 7.93
N ALA A 10 -5.35 -7.92 8.75
CA ALA A 10 -4.29 -8.85 8.36
C ALA A 10 -4.73 -9.69 7.18
N PHE A 11 -6.00 -10.10 7.17
CA PHE A 11 -6.55 -10.87 6.08
C PHE A 11 -6.58 -10.04 4.79
N GLU A 12 -6.97 -8.78 4.89
CA GLU A 12 -7.01 -7.90 3.74
C GLU A 12 -5.63 -7.71 3.12
N ILE A 13 -4.62 -7.50 3.94
CA ILE A 13 -3.26 -7.36 3.45
C ILE A 13 -2.86 -8.62 2.68
N SER A 14 -3.09 -9.77 3.27
CA SER A 14 -2.76 -11.04 2.64
C SER A 14 -3.50 -11.23 1.33
N PHE A 15 -4.79 -10.90 1.32
CA PHE A 15 -5.61 -11.01 0.13
C PHE A 15 -5.10 -10.12 -1.00
N PHE A 16 -4.83 -8.85 -0.69
CA PHE A 16 -4.36 -7.92 -1.73
C PHE A 16 -2.94 -8.24 -2.18
N GLU A 17 -2.10 -8.77 -1.29
CA GLU A 17 -0.78 -9.24 -1.69
C GLU A 17 -0.90 -10.36 -2.72
N SER A 18 -1.85 -11.24 -2.51
CA SER A 18 -2.12 -12.34 -3.44
C SER A 18 -2.59 -11.82 -4.80
N VAL A 19 -3.49 -10.83 -4.78
CA VAL A 19 -3.98 -10.21 -6.01
C VAL A 19 -2.83 -9.53 -6.76
N LEU A 20 -2.00 -8.79 -6.04
CA LEU A 20 -0.88 -8.09 -6.64
C LEU A 20 0.15 -9.07 -7.20
N GLY A 21 0.29 -10.23 -6.59
CA GLY A 21 1.17 -11.28 -7.10
C GLY A 21 0.75 -11.76 -8.48
N ARG A 22 -0.54 -11.73 -8.76
CA ARG A 22 -1.06 -12.12 -10.07
C ARG A 22 -1.04 -10.99 -11.07
N ASP A 23 -1.23 -9.76 -10.58
CA ASP A 23 -1.25 -8.59 -11.45
C ASP A 23 -0.44 -7.47 -10.78
N PRO A 24 0.87 -7.48 -10.97
CA PRO A 24 1.75 -6.52 -10.29
C PRO A 24 1.51 -5.06 -10.65
N ALA A 25 0.83 -4.81 -11.75
CA ALA A 25 0.54 -3.45 -12.20
C ALA A 25 -0.88 -2.99 -11.84
N TYR A 26 -1.54 -3.72 -10.95
CA TYR A 26 -2.91 -3.38 -10.53
C TYR A 26 -2.86 -2.17 -9.61
N ILE A 27 -3.05 -1.00 -10.20
CA ILE A 27 -2.85 0.28 -9.52
C ILE A 27 -3.69 0.43 -8.25
N GLU A 28 -4.96 0.08 -8.32
CA GLU A 28 -5.86 0.22 -7.18
C GLU A 28 -5.39 -0.62 -5.99
N VAL A 29 -4.87 -1.81 -6.27
CA VAL A 29 -4.36 -2.69 -5.22
C VAL A 29 -3.07 -2.14 -4.64
N VAL A 30 -2.20 -1.58 -5.48
CA VAL A 30 -0.98 -0.94 -5.01
C VAL A 30 -1.32 0.20 -4.04
N GLU A 31 -2.31 1.01 -4.38
CA GLU A 31 -2.75 2.10 -3.52
C GLU A 31 -3.31 1.59 -2.19
N ILE A 32 -4.16 0.58 -2.27
CA ILE A 32 -4.78 0.00 -1.08
C ILE A 32 -3.73 -0.59 -0.15
N LEU A 33 -2.81 -1.37 -0.72
CA LEU A 33 -1.75 -1.99 0.08
C LEU A 33 -0.84 -0.95 0.71
N GLY A 34 -0.51 0.11 -0.02
CA GLY A 34 0.30 1.18 0.54
C GLY A 34 -0.32 1.77 1.79
N GLY A 35 -1.62 2.04 1.73
CA GLY A 35 -2.36 2.56 2.87
C GLY A 35 -2.44 1.58 4.03
N LEU A 36 -2.73 0.32 3.73
CA LEU A 36 -2.82 -0.71 4.76
C LEU A 36 -1.50 -0.93 5.48
N TYR A 37 -0.41 -1.01 4.73
CA TYR A 37 0.90 -1.18 5.33
C TYR A 37 1.23 -0.03 6.29
N THR A 38 0.98 1.19 5.84
CA THR A 38 1.26 2.38 6.66
C THR A 38 0.41 2.39 7.93
N GLN A 39 -0.87 2.04 7.81
CA GLN A 39 -1.77 1.98 8.97
C GLN A 39 -1.33 0.95 10.01
N HIS A 40 -0.67 -0.10 9.55
CA HIS A 40 -0.21 -1.16 10.46
C HIS A 40 1.24 -0.98 10.90
N GLY A 41 1.81 0.18 10.64
CA GLY A 41 3.19 0.46 11.05
C GLY A 41 4.24 -0.20 10.18
N ARG A 42 3.84 -0.81 9.07
CA ARG A 42 4.77 -1.43 8.13
C ARG A 42 5.24 -0.39 7.12
N ILE A 43 5.98 0.58 7.62
CA ILE A 43 6.37 1.76 6.85
C ILE A 43 7.23 1.39 5.64
N ALA A 44 8.18 0.47 5.82
CA ALA A 44 9.05 0.05 4.72
C ALA A 44 8.26 -0.58 3.58
N ASP A 45 7.26 -1.38 3.91
CA ASP A 45 6.41 -2.01 2.90
C ASP A 45 5.51 -0.98 2.21
N GLY A 46 5.00 -0.03 2.98
CA GLY A 46 4.22 1.07 2.42
C GLY A 46 5.04 1.89 1.44
N LEU A 47 6.31 2.14 1.79
CA LEU A 47 7.22 2.86 0.93
C LEU A 47 7.44 2.14 -0.39
N LYS A 48 7.55 0.81 -0.36
CA LYS A 48 7.68 0.02 -1.58
C LYS A 48 6.48 0.21 -2.51
N MET A 49 5.28 0.23 -1.92
CA MET A 49 4.06 0.42 -2.71
C MET A 49 4.00 1.82 -3.28
N ASP A 50 4.39 2.81 -2.50
CA ASP A 50 4.40 4.20 -2.97
C ASP A 50 5.37 4.38 -4.14
N ARG A 51 6.55 3.78 -4.07
CA ARG A 51 7.52 3.83 -5.15
C ARG A 51 7.00 3.13 -6.40
N LYS A 52 6.34 2.00 -6.20
CA LYS A 52 5.75 1.26 -7.30
C LYS A 52 4.67 2.09 -7.99
N LEU A 53 3.85 2.77 -7.21
CA LEU A 53 2.78 3.60 -7.76
C LEU A 53 3.35 4.76 -8.59
N VAL A 54 4.40 5.41 -8.10
CA VAL A 54 5.04 6.48 -8.85
C VAL A 54 5.60 5.96 -10.18
N LYS A 55 6.13 4.75 -10.19
CA LYS A 55 6.62 4.14 -11.42
C LYS A 55 5.50 3.85 -12.39
N LEU A 56 4.37 3.37 -11.89
CA LEU A 56 3.23 3.02 -12.73
C LEU A 56 2.48 4.25 -13.22
N GLN A 57 2.48 5.30 -12.43
CA GLN A 57 1.77 6.54 -12.75
C GLN A 57 2.66 7.75 -12.47
N PRO A 58 3.67 8.00 -13.32
CA PRO A 58 4.63 9.10 -13.06
C PRO A 58 3.98 10.49 -12.99
N ALA A 59 2.85 10.67 -13.67
CA ALA A 59 2.15 11.96 -13.67
C ALA A 59 1.20 12.13 -12.47
N ASN A 60 1.08 11.12 -11.64
CA ASN A 60 0.16 11.18 -10.49
C ASN A 60 0.81 11.97 -9.36
N ALA A 61 0.40 13.24 -9.21
CA ALA A 61 0.96 14.12 -8.19
C ALA A 61 0.67 13.61 -6.78
N THR A 62 -0.50 13.02 -6.56
CA THR A 62 -0.86 12.45 -5.26
C THR A 62 0.09 11.32 -4.88
N ALA A 63 0.41 10.45 -5.84
CA ALA A 63 1.34 9.36 -5.58
C ALA A 63 2.71 9.87 -5.19
N ARG A 64 3.19 10.91 -5.85
CA ARG A 64 4.49 11.51 -5.53
C ARG A 64 4.46 12.18 -4.17
N TYR A 65 3.36 12.83 -3.84
CA TYR A 65 3.20 13.45 -2.54
C TYR A 65 3.22 12.38 -1.43
N ASN A 66 2.52 11.29 -1.63
CA ASN A 66 2.48 10.19 -0.67
C ASN A 66 3.87 9.58 -0.48
N LEU A 67 4.61 9.42 -1.57
CA LEU A 67 5.97 8.91 -1.49
C LEU A 67 6.85 9.84 -0.65
N ALA A 68 6.74 11.13 -0.86
CA ALA A 68 7.51 12.10 -0.09
C ALA A 68 7.17 12.02 1.39
N CYS A 69 5.89 11.86 1.73
CA CYS A 69 5.45 11.69 3.11
C CYS A 69 6.01 10.41 3.72
N SER A 70 5.99 9.32 2.97
CA SER A 70 6.53 8.05 3.45
C SER A 70 8.02 8.11 3.68
N LEU A 71 8.74 8.80 2.80
CA LEU A 71 10.18 9.00 2.95
C LEU A 71 10.50 9.81 4.20
N ALA A 72 9.65 10.76 4.55
CA ALA A 72 9.84 11.56 5.75
C ALA A 72 9.65 10.74 7.02
N LEU A 73 8.91 9.64 6.96
CA LEU A 73 8.66 8.76 8.09
C LEU A 73 9.79 7.76 8.32
N THR A 74 10.63 7.57 7.35
CA THR A 74 11.78 6.65 7.47
C THR A 74 13.07 7.42 7.72
#